data_2ab9db5d0eb7d9f4f4e1240992b71851
#
_entry.id   2ab9db5d0eb7d9f4f4e1240992b71851
#
_cell.length_a   1.000
_cell.length_b   1.000
_cell.length_c   1.000
_cell.angle_alpha   90.00
_cell.angle_beta   90.00
_cell.angle_gamma   90.00
#
_symmetry.space_group_name_H-M   'P 1'
#
loop_
_entity.id
_entity.type
_entity.pdbx_description
1 polymer ?
#
loop_
_entity_poly.entity_id
_entity_poly.type
_entity_poly.pdbx_seq_one_letter_code
_entity_poly.pdbx_strand_id
1 'polypeptide(L)'
;MTGYVLCLVGRAYAEMVNYPEAQRAFEWARTVCPHGLDGMEVYSTVLWHLKKEVELSYLAQECVQLDRLAPQTWCVLGNCFSLQKEHETALRFFQRALQLDPRCTYAHTLCGHEFFANEDFEKAMGCYRNALRLDGRHYNAWYGLGTVYYRQEKYELSEYHFRHALSINSRSSVLFCYLGMAQHALRRNADALT
;
A
#
# COMPACT_ATOMS: atom_id res chain seq x y z
N MET A 1 21.46 6.59 -15.61
CA MET A 1 20.06 6.46 -15.15
C MET A 1 19.92 7.28 -13.88
N THR A 2 18.94 8.18 -13.76
CA THR A 2 18.81 9.05 -12.58
C THR A 2 18.11 8.29 -11.44
N GLY A 3 18.35 8.71 -10.18
CA GLY A 3 17.69 8.10 -9.01
C GLY A 3 16.16 8.14 -9.13
N TYR A 4 15.60 9.21 -9.67
CA TYR A 4 14.15 9.33 -9.94
C TYR A 4 13.60 8.23 -10.86
N VAL A 5 14.29 7.96 -12.00
CA VAL A 5 13.87 6.90 -12.93
C VAL A 5 13.95 5.53 -12.26
N LEU A 6 14.95 5.29 -11.44
CA LEU A 6 15.07 4.04 -10.68
C LEU A 6 13.93 3.87 -9.66
N CYS A 7 13.51 4.95 -8.99
CA CYS A 7 12.33 4.92 -8.12
C CYS A 7 11.05 4.58 -8.90
N LEU A 8 10.86 5.13 -10.11
CA LEU A 8 9.73 4.76 -10.97
C LEU A 8 9.76 3.29 -11.38
N VAL A 9 10.94 2.75 -11.71
CA VAL A 9 11.11 1.31 -12.00
C VAL A 9 10.76 0.47 -10.76
N GLY A 10 11.25 0.86 -9.58
CA GLY A 10 10.91 0.19 -8.32
C GLY A 10 9.41 0.19 -8.03
N ARG A 11 8.73 1.33 -8.24
CA ARG A 11 7.26 1.42 -8.14
C ARG A 11 6.56 0.50 -9.12
N ALA A 12 6.99 0.45 -10.38
CA ALA A 12 6.41 -0.43 -11.39
C ALA A 12 6.54 -1.91 -11.00
N TYR A 13 7.70 -2.34 -10.51
CA TYR A 13 7.87 -3.70 -9.99
C TYR A 13 7.01 -3.98 -8.74
N ALA A 14 6.87 -3.02 -7.84
CA ALA A 14 6.01 -3.16 -6.66
C ALA A 14 4.53 -3.33 -7.05
N GLU A 15 4.04 -2.57 -8.04
CA GLU A 15 2.68 -2.74 -8.58
C GLU A 15 2.48 -4.08 -9.27
N MET A 16 3.52 -4.64 -9.88
CA MET A 16 3.51 -6.00 -10.45
C MET A 16 3.66 -7.10 -9.39
N VAL A 17 3.71 -6.75 -8.10
CA VAL A 17 3.93 -7.68 -6.97
C VAL A 17 5.29 -8.40 -7.07
N ASN A 18 6.23 -7.88 -7.84
CA ASN A 18 7.59 -8.39 -7.93
C ASN A 18 8.50 -7.65 -6.95
N TYR A 19 8.30 -7.94 -5.66
CA TYR A 19 8.99 -7.25 -4.57
C TYR A 19 10.52 -7.42 -4.58
N PRO A 20 11.12 -8.56 -4.95
CA PRO A 20 12.57 -8.71 -5.01
C PRO A 20 13.21 -7.75 -6.04
N GLU A 21 12.63 -7.62 -7.23
CA GLU A 21 13.14 -6.70 -8.25
C GLU A 21 12.85 -5.24 -7.89
N ALA A 22 11.68 -4.98 -7.25
CA ALA A 22 11.39 -3.65 -6.70
C ALA A 22 12.45 -3.23 -5.68
N GLN A 23 12.82 -4.10 -4.76
CA GLN A 23 13.87 -3.84 -3.77
C GLN A 23 15.21 -3.49 -4.44
N ARG A 24 15.67 -4.30 -5.42
CA ARG A 24 16.92 -4.03 -6.14
C ARG A 24 16.92 -2.67 -6.83
N ALA A 25 15.79 -2.30 -7.45
CA ALA A 25 15.65 -1.01 -8.11
C ALA A 25 15.73 0.16 -7.11
N PHE A 26 15.07 0.05 -5.94
CA PHE A 26 15.14 1.07 -4.89
C PHE A 26 16.53 1.14 -4.24
N GLU A 27 17.19 0.02 -3.99
CA GLU A 27 18.56 -0.02 -3.49
C GLU A 27 19.51 0.70 -4.45
N TRP A 28 19.38 0.43 -5.76
CA TRP A 28 20.16 1.15 -6.77
C TRP A 28 19.80 2.63 -6.82
N ALA A 29 18.53 3.01 -6.71
CA ALA A 29 18.13 4.41 -6.63
C ALA A 29 18.83 5.14 -5.48
N ARG A 30 18.93 4.49 -4.31
CA ARG A 30 19.61 5.04 -3.12
C ARG A 30 21.12 5.13 -3.28
N THR A 31 21.77 4.26 -4.04
CA THR A 31 23.21 4.42 -4.35
C THR A 31 23.47 5.62 -5.26
N VAL A 32 22.53 5.92 -6.18
CA VAL A 32 22.64 7.04 -7.11
C VAL A 32 22.23 8.37 -6.46
N CYS A 33 21.24 8.34 -5.58
CA CYS A 33 20.72 9.51 -4.88
C CYS A 33 20.49 9.19 -3.38
N PRO A 34 21.56 9.21 -2.55
CA PRO A 34 21.48 8.79 -1.14
C PRO A 34 20.55 9.64 -0.28
N HIS A 35 20.31 10.89 -0.66
CA HIS A 35 19.47 11.83 0.11
C HIS A 35 18.07 12.02 -0.48
N GLY A 36 17.69 11.23 -1.49
CA GLY A 36 16.36 11.28 -2.10
C GLY A 36 15.34 10.54 -1.27
N LEU A 37 14.21 11.21 -0.95
CA LEU A 37 13.08 10.59 -0.26
C LEU A 37 11.97 10.13 -1.21
N ASP A 38 12.08 10.44 -2.50
CA ASP A 38 11.08 10.05 -3.50
C ASP A 38 10.96 8.53 -3.59
N GLY A 39 9.74 8.02 -3.41
CA GLY A 39 9.44 6.59 -3.50
C GLY A 39 9.78 5.77 -2.25
N MET A 40 10.33 6.40 -1.20
CA MET A 40 10.69 5.66 0.03
C MET A 40 9.45 5.11 0.74
N GLU A 41 8.30 5.76 0.61
CA GLU A 41 7.01 5.24 1.09
C GLU A 41 6.65 3.91 0.42
N VAL A 42 6.89 3.77 -0.88
CA VAL A 42 6.66 2.51 -1.61
C VAL A 42 7.74 1.48 -1.28
N TYR A 43 9.00 1.91 -1.20
CA TYR A 43 10.10 1.03 -0.83
C TYR A 43 9.89 0.42 0.56
N SER A 44 9.42 1.20 1.52
CA SER A 44 9.09 0.69 2.86
C SER A 44 7.99 -0.39 2.83
N THR A 45 7.00 -0.26 1.95
CA THR A 45 5.98 -1.30 1.76
C THR A 45 6.56 -2.55 1.09
N VAL A 46 7.49 -2.40 0.15
CA VAL A 46 8.22 -3.55 -0.42
C VAL A 46 8.96 -4.32 0.67
N LEU A 47 9.69 -3.62 1.55
CA LEU A 47 10.40 -4.24 2.68
C LEU A 47 9.42 -4.89 3.67
N TRP A 48 8.27 -4.26 3.90
CA TRP A 48 7.20 -4.81 4.73
C TRP A 48 6.68 -6.15 4.18
N HIS A 49 6.42 -6.24 2.85
CA HIS A 49 6.00 -7.49 2.21
C HIS A 49 7.08 -8.57 2.25
N LEU A 50 8.34 -8.18 2.11
CA LEU A 50 9.49 -9.09 2.20
C LEU A 50 9.85 -9.48 3.64
N LYS A 51 9.17 -8.91 4.65
CA LYS A 51 9.43 -9.13 6.09
C LYS A 51 10.84 -8.76 6.52
N LYS A 52 11.41 -7.73 5.89
CA LYS A 52 12.77 -7.25 6.13
C LYS A 52 12.78 -6.17 7.20
N GLU A 53 12.59 -6.59 8.45
CA GLU A 53 12.44 -5.69 9.60
C GLU A 53 13.69 -4.84 9.85
N VAL A 54 14.87 -5.42 9.74
CA VAL A 54 16.14 -4.75 9.99
C VAL A 54 16.37 -3.64 8.94
N GLU A 55 16.23 -3.98 7.67
CA GLU A 55 16.40 -3.03 6.56
C GLU A 55 15.35 -1.91 6.63
N LEU A 56 14.12 -2.24 7.01
CA LEU A 56 13.06 -1.25 7.18
C LEU A 56 13.34 -0.29 8.35
N SER A 57 13.90 -0.80 9.46
CA SER A 57 14.29 0.01 10.60
C SER A 57 15.44 0.96 10.26
N TYR A 58 16.45 0.50 9.50
CA TYR A 58 17.52 1.36 9.00
C TYR A 58 17.00 2.45 8.06
N LEU A 59 16.12 2.07 7.11
CA LEU A 59 15.49 3.03 6.21
C LEU A 59 14.72 4.12 6.99
N ALA A 60 13.98 3.72 8.02
CA ALA A 60 13.24 4.65 8.87
C ALA A 60 14.16 5.66 9.58
N GLN A 61 15.26 5.18 10.16
CA GLN A 61 16.25 6.05 10.82
C GLN A 61 16.87 7.05 9.84
N GLU A 62 17.26 6.61 8.67
CA GLU A 62 17.84 7.47 7.63
C GLU A 62 16.84 8.54 7.16
N CYS A 63 15.60 8.14 6.85
CA CYS A 63 14.57 9.10 6.44
C CYS A 63 14.33 10.18 7.51
N VAL A 64 14.33 9.83 8.80
CA VAL A 64 14.18 10.77 9.91
C VAL A 64 15.37 11.74 10.00
N GLN A 65 16.58 11.27 9.69
CA GLN A 65 17.78 12.13 9.68
C GLN A 65 17.80 13.07 8.48
N LEU A 66 17.28 12.64 7.33
CA LEU A 66 17.25 13.41 6.10
C LEU A 66 16.19 14.52 6.15
N ASP A 67 14.95 14.20 6.41
CA ASP A 67 13.88 15.20 6.51
C ASP A 67 12.69 14.69 7.37
N ARG A 68 12.47 15.34 8.51
CA ARG A 68 11.34 15.08 9.39
C ARG A 68 10.03 15.76 8.95
N LEU A 69 10.09 16.65 7.98
CA LEU A 69 8.91 17.33 7.45
C LEU A 69 8.36 16.65 6.19
N ALA A 70 9.10 15.69 5.63
CA ALA A 70 8.64 14.92 4.48
C ALA A 70 7.57 13.89 4.91
N PRO A 71 6.39 13.85 4.28
CA PRO A 71 5.34 12.87 4.60
C PRO A 71 5.80 11.43 4.34
N GLN A 72 6.71 11.20 3.39
CA GLN A 72 7.31 9.90 3.10
C GLN A 72 8.01 9.30 4.33
N THR A 73 8.74 10.12 5.09
CA THR A 73 9.41 9.71 6.33
C THR A 73 8.44 9.09 7.33
N TRP A 74 7.29 9.70 7.50
CA TRP A 74 6.26 9.21 8.42
C TRP A 74 5.55 7.97 7.90
N CYS A 75 5.41 7.82 6.58
CA CYS A 75 4.94 6.57 5.97
C CYS A 75 5.91 5.41 6.22
N VAL A 76 7.22 5.66 6.08
CA VAL A 76 8.27 4.65 6.35
C VAL A 76 8.25 4.22 7.82
N LEU A 77 8.19 5.18 8.76
CA LEU A 77 8.07 4.90 10.19
C LEU A 77 6.81 4.08 10.49
N GLY A 78 5.67 4.49 9.95
CA GLY A 78 4.42 3.77 10.12
C GLY A 78 4.50 2.32 9.65
N ASN A 79 5.11 2.06 8.48
CA ASN A 79 5.31 0.71 7.97
C ASN A 79 6.25 -0.12 8.87
N CYS A 80 7.24 0.50 9.51
CA CYS A 80 8.12 -0.17 10.47
C CYS A 80 7.31 -0.71 11.66
N PHE A 81 6.49 0.12 12.28
CA PHE A 81 5.64 -0.29 13.41
C PHE A 81 4.48 -1.22 12.99
N SER A 82 3.95 -1.04 11.78
CA SER A 82 2.96 -1.96 11.20
C SER A 82 3.53 -3.37 11.05
N LEU A 83 4.80 -3.51 10.63
CA LEU A 83 5.46 -4.82 10.52
C LEU A 83 5.59 -5.51 11.89
N GLN A 84 5.79 -4.73 12.95
CA GLN A 84 5.86 -5.19 14.34
C GLN A 84 4.47 -5.43 14.96
N LYS A 85 3.39 -5.22 14.18
CA LYS A 85 1.98 -5.34 14.61
C LYS A 85 1.56 -4.30 15.66
N GLU A 86 2.28 -3.21 15.76
CA GLU A 86 1.93 -2.06 16.58
C GLU A 86 0.99 -1.11 15.82
N HIS A 87 -0.22 -1.56 15.52
CA HIS A 87 -1.17 -0.88 14.65
C HIS A 87 -1.53 0.54 15.10
N GLU A 88 -1.70 0.77 16.40
CA GLU A 88 -2.01 2.10 16.93
C GLU A 88 -0.84 3.09 16.73
N THR A 89 0.38 2.63 16.97
CA THR A 89 1.60 3.43 16.77
C THR A 89 1.78 3.73 15.27
N ALA A 90 1.59 2.75 14.40
CA ALA A 90 1.63 2.93 12.95
C ALA A 90 0.61 3.97 12.49
N LEU A 91 -0.64 3.90 12.98
CA LEU A 91 -1.69 4.88 12.68
C LEU A 91 -1.29 6.32 13.05
N ARG A 92 -0.67 6.53 14.22
CA ARG A 92 -0.20 7.87 14.63
C ARG A 92 0.81 8.43 13.62
N PHE A 93 1.72 7.60 13.11
CA PHE A 93 2.71 8.02 12.13
C PHE A 93 2.08 8.29 10.76
N PHE A 94 1.17 7.45 10.30
CA PHE A 94 0.45 7.73 9.04
C PHE A 94 -0.44 8.98 9.13
N GLN A 95 -1.09 9.22 10.27
CA GLN A 95 -1.83 10.45 10.52
C GLN A 95 -0.89 11.67 10.55
N ARG A 96 0.34 11.52 11.06
CA ARG A 96 1.34 12.59 10.99
C ARG A 96 1.74 12.89 9.55
N ALA A 97 1.89 11.89 8.70
CA ALA A 97 2.11 12.09 7.26
C ALA A 97 0.97 12.92 6.64
N LEU A 98 -0.29 12.62 6.98
CA LEU A 98 -1.47 13.35 6.50
C LEU A 98 -1.61 14.76 7.08
N GLN A 99 -1.06 15.05 8.26
CA GLN A 99 -0.98 16.42 8.79
C GLN A 99 0.02 17.27 7.99
N LEU A 100 1.09 16.66 7.49
CA LEU A 100 2.09 17.34 6.67
C LEU A 100 1.63 17.50 5.23
N ASP A 101 1.05 16.47 4.65
CA ASP A 101 0.45 16.49 3.32
C ASP A 101 -0.92 15.78 3.33
N PRO A 102 -2.02 16.52 3.46
CA PRO A 102 -3.38 15.96 3.40
C PRO A 102 -3.72 15.30 2.05
N ARG A 103 -2.94 15.55 1.01
CA ARG A 103 -3.13 14.98 -0.33
C ARG A 103 -2.28 13.73 -0.58
N CYS A 104 -1.56 13.24 0.43
CA CYS A 104 -0.80 12.02 0.33
C CYS A 104 -1.76 10.81 0.23
N THR A 105 -2.10 10.42 -1.00
CA THR A 105 -2.98 9.27 -1.31
C THR A 105 -2.49 7.99 -0.65
N TYR A 106 -1.18 7.81 -0.63
CA TYR A 106 -0.53 6.64 -0.08
C TYR A 106 -0.75 6.51 1.44
N ALA A 107 -0.59 7.61 2.18
CA ALA A 107 -0.82 7.63 3.63
C ALA A 107 -2.29 7.34 3.99
N HIS A 108 -3.26 7.84 3.21
CA HIS A 108 -4.66 7.48 3.39
C HIS A 108 -4.88 5.97 3.25
N THR A 109 -4.28 5.35 2.25
CA THR A 109 -4.39 3.90 2.03
C THR A 109 -3.76 3.09 3.15
N LEU A 110 -2.59 3.51 3.64
CA LEU A 110 -1.92 2.88 4.79
C LEU A 110 -2.77 2.97 6.07
N CYS A 111 -3.35 4.15 6.36
CA CYS A 111 -4.31 4.27 7.46
C CYS A 111 -5.49 3.30 7.30
N GLY A 112 -6.01 3.16 6.08
CA GLY A 112 -7.09 2.22 5.77
C GLY A 112 -6.71 0.78 6.09
N HIS A 113 -5.49 0.36 5.77
CA HIS A 113 -5.01 -1.00 6.07
C HIS A 113 -4.87 -1.24 7.58
N GLU A 114 -4.39 -0.26 8.34
CA GLU A 114 -4.29 -0.40 9.80
C GLU A 114 -5.67 -0.42 10.48
N PHE A 115 -6.60 0.44 10.05
CA PHE A 115 -7.98 0.39 10.55
C PHE A 115 -8.65 -0.94 10.19
N PHE A 116 -8.40 -1.48 9.00
CA PHE A 116 -8.89 -2.80 8.60
C PHE A 116 -8.31 -3.91 9.49
N ALA A 117 -7.01 -3.86 9.82
CA ALA A 117 -6.36 -4.82 10.71
C ALA A 117 -6.95 -4.78 12.13
N ASN A 118 -7.37 -3.59 12.59
CA ASN A 118 -8.07 -3.38 13.87
C ASN A 118 -9.59 -3.62 13.78
N GLU A 119 -10.09 -4.13 12.65
CA GLU A 119 -11.51 -4.38 12.38
C GLU A 119 -12.42 -3.13 12.45
N ASP A 120 -11.85 -1.92 12.43
CA ASP A 120 -12.59 -0.66 12.33
C ASP A 120 -12.93 -0.38 10.86
N PHE A 121 -13.88 -1.15 10.32
CA PHE A 121 -14.23 -1.14 8.90
C PHE A 121 -14.77 0.21 8.43
N GLU A 122 -15.47 0.95 9.29
CA GLU A 122 -16.02 2.26 8.92
C GLU A 122 -14.91 3.29 8.67
N LYS A 123 -13.92 3.36 9.57
CA LYS A 123 -12.77 4.25 9.37
C LYS A 123 -11.89 3.78 8.21
N ALA A 124 -11.70 2.46 8.05
CA ALA A 124 -10.98 1.92 6.90
C ALA A 124 -11.60 2.37 5.57
N MET A 125 -12.93 2.21 5.42
CA MET A 125 -13.65 2.67 4.23
C MET A 125 -13.53 4.19 4.03
N GLY A 126 -13.59 4.97 5.09
CA GLY A 126 -13.38 6.42 5.04
C GLY A 126 -12.02 6.78 4.46
N CYS A 127 -10.96 6.13 4.93
CA CYS A 127 -9.59 6.33 4.46
C CYS A 127 -9.43 5.93 2.98
N TYR A 128 -9.93 4.77 2.56
CA TYR A 128 -9.86 4.34 1.16
C TYR A 128 -10.66 5.27 0.22
N ARG A 129 -11.84 5.74 0.63
CA ARG A 129 -12.62 6.71 -0.14
C ARG A 129 -11.90 8.06 -0.27
N ASN A 130 -11.20 8.52 0.77
CA ASN A 130 -10.37 9.72 0.69
C ASN A 130 -9.22 9.53 -0.30
N ALA A 131 -8.53 8.37 -0.27
CA ALA A 131 -7.51 8.05 -1.25
C ALA A 131 -8.06 8.10 -2.69
N LEU A 132 -9.25 7.52 -2.94
CA LEU A 132 -9.89 7.51 -4.26
C LEU A 132 -10.40 8.88 -4.73
N ARG A 133 -10.73 9.79 -3.81
CA ARG A 133 -11.06 11.19 -4.17
C ARG A 133 -9.84 11.94 -4.68
N LEU A 134 -8.64 11.60 -4.19
CA LEU A 134 -7.39 12.22 -4.59
C LEU A 134 -6.85 11.60 -5.88
N ASP A 135 -6.92 10.27 -5.99
CA ASP A 135 -6.51 9.52 -7.16
C ASP A 135 -7.48 8.35 -7.41
N GLY A 136 -8.39 8.53 -8.35
CA GLY A 136 -9.37 7.51 -8.74
C GLY A 136 -8.76 6.26 -9.37
N ARG A 137 -7.48 6.30 -9.77
CA ARG A 137 -6.73 5.16 -10.33
C ARG A 137 -5.86 4.43 -9.30
N HIS A 138 -5.98 4.79 -8.03
CA HIS A 138 -5.22 4.14 -6.96
C HIS A 138 -5.81 2.75 -6.64
N TYR A 139 -5.35 1.71 -7.35
CA TYR A 139 -5.93 0.36 -7.29
C TYR A 139 -5.89 -0.26 -5.89
N ASN A 140 -4.89 0.09 -5.05
CA ASN A 140 -4.80 -0.41 -3.68
C ASN A 140 -5.97 0.04 -2.79
N ALA A 141 -6.52 1.24 -3.02
CA ALA A 141 -7.70 1.70 -2.30
C ALA A 141 -8.98 0.98 -2.77
N TRP A 142 -9.10 0.69 -4.08
CA TRP A 142 -10.17 -0.17 -4.60
C TRP A 142 -10.09 -1.58 -4.03
N TYR A 143 -8.89 -2.15 -3.98
CA TYR A 143 -8.61 -3.43 -3.34
C TYR A 143 -9.01 -3.41 -1.86
N GLY A 144 -8.60 -2.37 -1.11
CA GLY A 144 -8.94 -2.20 0.29
C GLY A 144 -10.46 -2.16 0.54
N LEU A 145 -11.23 -1.43 -0.28
CA LEU A 145 -12.70 -1.45 -0.20
C LEU A 145 -13.26 -2.84 -0.49
N GLY A 146 -12.73 -3.53 -1.50
CA GLY A 146 -13.13 -4.90 -1.82
C GLY A 146 -12.92 -5.85 -0.64
N THR A 147 -11.78 -5.75 0.06
CA THR A 147 -11.49 -6.59 1.23
C THR A 147 -12.42 -6.27 2.41
N VAL A 148 -12.74 -4.99 2.65
CA VAL A 148 -13.71 -4.61 3.69
C VAL A 148 -15.08 -5.22 3.40
N TYR A 149 -15.59 -5.06 2.18
CA TYR A 149 -16.89 -5.64 1.81
C TYR A 149 -16.89 -7.16 1.85
N TYR A 150 -15.76 -7.81 1.51
CA TYR A 150 -15.61 -9.25 1.65
C TYR A 150 -15.74 -9.71 3.12
N ARG A 151 -15.09 -9.02 4.05
CA ARG A 151 -15.17 -9.30 5.49
C ARG A 151 -16.57 -9.02 6.08
N GLN A 152 -17.33 -8.09 5.46
CA GLN A 152 -18.73 -7.82 5.81
C GLN A 152 -19.72 -8.76 5.10
N GLU A 153 -19.24 -9.79 4.40
CA GLU A 153 -20.05 -10.75 3.63
C GLU A 153 -20.89 -10.11 2.51
N LYS A 154 -20.55 -8.88 2.11
CA LYS A 154 -21.18 -8.15 1.00
C LYS A 154 -20.46 -8.49 -0.30
N TYR A 155 -20.56 -9.74 -0.73
CA TYR A 155 -19.71 -10.29 -1.80
C TYR A 155 -19.94 -9.63 -3.16
N GLU A 156 -21.14 -9.15 -3.46
CA GLU A 156 -21.44 -8.44 -4.72
C GLU A 156 -20.68 -7.11 -4.81
N LEU A 157 -20.66 -6.33 -3.70
CA LEU A 157 -19.88 -5.10 -3.63
C LEU A 157 -18.39 -5.40 -3.65
N SER A 158 -17.97 -6.46 -2.98
CA SER A 158 -16.57 -6.93 -2.99
C SER A 158 -16.12 -7.27 -4.41
N GLU A 159 -16.89 -8.05 -5.16
CA GLU A 159 -16.63 -8.39 -6.55
C GLU A 159 -16.50 -7.12 -7.42
N TYR A 160 -17.43 -6.19 -7.28
CA TYR A 160 -17.40 -4.92 -8.02
C TYR A 160 -16.08 -4.16 -7.79
N HIS A 161 -15.66 -4.02 -6.53
CA HIS A 161 -14.45 -3.29 -6.18
C HIS A 161 -13.17 -4.00 -6.66
N PHE A 162 -13.11 -5.35 -6.57
CA PHE A 162 -11.97 -6.10 -7.10
C PHE A 162 -11.91 -6.06 -8.62
N ARG A 163 -13.03 -6.13 -9.34
CA ARG A 163 -13.07 -5.94 -10.80
C ARG A 163 -12.57 -4.55 -11.19
N HIS A 164 -12.95 -3.53 -10.43
CA HIS A 164 -12.46 -2.17 -10.69
C HIS A 164 -10.95 -2.05 -10.44
N ALA A 165 -10.44 -2.62 -9.36
CA ALA A 165 -9.00 -2.69 -9.09
C ALA A 165 -8.25 -3.41 -10.24
N LEU A 166 -8.78 -4.52 -10.76
CA LEU A 166 -8.23 -5.28 -11.89
C LEU A 166 -8.24 -4.50 -13.20
N SER A 167 -9.23 -3.64 -13.43
CA SER A 167 -9.26 -2.79 -14.63
C SER A 167 -8.10 -1.78 -14.65
N ILE A 168 -7.56 -1.45 -13.47
CA ILE A 168 -6.42 -0.54 -13.31
C ILE A 168 -5.10 -1.33 -13.31
N ASN A 169 -5.02 -2.39 -12.52
CA ASN A 169 -3.86 -3.27 -12.42
C ASN A 169 -4.22 -4.71 -12.82
N SER A 170 -4.22 -4.96 -14.13
CA SER A 170 -4.64 -6.23 -14.74
C SER A 170 -3.63 -7.38 -14.57
N ARG A 171 -2.45 -7.14 -13.96
CA ARG A 171 -1.41 -8.16 -13.78
C ARG A 171 -1.27 -8.65 -12.34
N SER A 172 -2.03 -8.11 -11.40
CA SER A 172 -1.94 -8.49 -10.00
C SER A 172 -2.59 -9.84 -9.73
N SER A 173 -1.79 -10.87 -9.47
CA SER A 173 -2.26 -12.21 -9.06
C SER A 173 -3.09 -12.16 -7.78
N VAL A 174 -2.77 -11.24 -6.87
CA VAL A 174 -3.51 -11.02 -5.61
C VAL A 174 -4.95 -10.61 -5.90
N LEU A 175 -5.16 -9.68 -6.84
CA LEU A 175 -6.51 -9.23 -7.21
C LEU A 175 -7.33 -10.34 -7.85
N PHE A 176 -6.72 -11.18 -8.71
CA PHE A 176 -7.40 -12.35 -9.27
C PHE A 176 -7.81 -13.34 -8.19
N CYS A 177 -6.93 -13.60 -7.22
CA CYS A 177 -7.24 -14.49 -6.11
C CYS A 177 -8.46 -13.99 -5.30
N TYR A 178 -8.45 -12.71 -4.90
CA TYR A 178 -9.57 -12.14 -4.14
C TYR A 178 -10.86 -12.04 -4.95
N LEU A 179 -10.79 -11.77 -6.24
CA LEU A 179 -11.95 -11.81 -7.13
C LEU A 179 -12.54 -13.22 -7.19
N GLY A 180 -11.69 -14.25 -7.40
CA GLY A 180 -12.12 -15.63 -7.39
C GLY A 180 -12.77 -16.06 -6.06
N MET A 181 -12.20 -15.60 -4.93
CA MET A 181 -12.79 -15.83 -3.60
C MET A 181 -14.19 -15.20 -3.47
N ALA A 182 -14.37 -13.95 -3.92
CA ALA A 182 -15.66 -13.28 -3.89
C ALA A 182 -16.70 -13.98 -4.78
N GLN A 183 -16.32 -14.39 -5.98
CA GLN A 183 -17.16 -15.13 -6.91
C GLN A 183 -17.56 -16.52 -6.36
N HIS A 184 -16.60 -17.21 -5.76
CA HIS A 184 -16.89 -18.48 -5.09
C HIS A 184 -17.91 -18.32 -3.96
N ALA A 185 -17.72 -17.29 -3.11
CA ALA A 185 -18.66 -16.97 -2.03
C ALA A 185 -20.07 -16.62 -2.56
N LEU A 186 -20.16 -16.01 -3.75
CA LEU A 186 -21.43 -15.79 -4.46
C LEU A 186 -22.01 -17.07 -5.12
N ARG A 187 -21.36 -18.22 -4.94
CA ARG A 187 -21.71 -19.48 -5.60
C ARG A 187 -21.65 -19.42 -7.15
N ARG A 188 -20.85 -18.53 -7.66
CA ARG A 188 -20.56 -18.38 -9.11
C ARG A 188 -19.30 -19.16 -9.49
N ASN A 189 -19.32 -20.48 -9.22
CA ASN A 189 -18.14 -21.32 -9.43
C ASN A 189 -17.64 -21.30 -10.89
N ALA A 190 -18.54 -21.14 -11.86
CA ALA A 190 -18.16 -21.05 -13.28
C ALA A 190 -17.33 -19.80 -13.57
N ASP A 191 -17.72 -18.65 -12.98
CA ASP A 191 -17.00 -17.38 -13.14
C ASP A 191 -15.67 -17.35 -12.37
N ALA A 192 -15.53 -18.15 -11.32
CA ALA A 192 -14.30 -18.25 -10.53
C ALA A 192 -13.22 -19.10 -11.20
N LEU A 193 -13.58 -19.98 -12.14
CA LEU A 193 -12.68 -20.89 -12.85
C LEU A 193 -12.21 -20.34 -14.21
N THR A 194 -12.82 -19.26 -14.71
CA THR A 194 -12.44 -18.57 -15.96
C THR A 194 -11.47 -17.44 -15.72
#